data_c6c44d5e9cf4fb381ff8febd136322f6
#
_entry.id   c6c44d5e9cf4fb381ff8febd136322f6
#
_cell.length_a   1.000
_cell.length_b   1.000
_cell.length_c   1.000
_cell.angle_alpha   90.00
_cell.angle_beta   90.00
_cell.angle_gamma   90.00
#
_symmetry.space_group_name_H-M   'P 1'
#
loop_
_entity.id
_entity.type
_entity.pdbx_description
1 polymer ?
#
loop_
_entity_poly.entity_id
_entity_poly.type
_entity_poly.pdbx_seq_one_letter_code
_entity_poly.pdbx_strand_id
1 'polypeptide(L)'
;MFEDAEEIKKEGGEKELHFYYNREERLKNAPQNVKDYYEGKMKPVRGFRVLFANKQNRFMLLTLVIVIAFAWIYTGLNNSRSGTNINGILFDAQAFRYEDDIYVNIKVQNKKALQNATPVPVLAEVRGINSDGEVSYKEELTIVYDYGEKYLRTKFADYDIIRVDVTVNAAGIEKELTAFIKH
;
A
#
# COMPACT_ATOMS: atom_id res chain seq x y z
N MET A 1 21.10 -28.59 46.00
CA MET A 1 21.47 -29.57 46.99
C MET A 1 21.31 -30.90 46.31
N PHE A 2 22.41 -31.62 46.04
CA PHE A 2 22.37 -32.92 45.40
C PHE A 2 22.30 -33.94 46.53
N GLU A 3 21.11 -34.33 46.94
CA GLU A 3 20.91 -35.17 48.12
C GLU A 3 20.98 -36.70 47.84
N ASP A 4 21.06 -37.10 46.56
CA ASP A 4 21.01 -38.54 46.19
C ASP A 4 22.17 -38.93 45.28
N ALA A 5 23.41 -38.68 45.71
CA ALA A 5 24.57 -39.30 45.08
C ALA A 5 25.00 -40.53 45.92
N GLU A 6 24.57 -41.72 45.52
CA GLU A 6 25.12 -42.96 46.11
C GLU A 6 26.45 -43.30 45.45
N GLU A 7 27.47 -43.45 46.27
CA GLU A 7 28.75 -43.95 45.83
C GLU A 7 28.70 -45.54 45.71
N ILE A 8 28.64 -45.96 44.46
CA ILE A 8 28.77 -47.44 44.20
C ILE A 8 30.25 -47.77 44.08
N LYS A 9 30.75 -48.53 45.02
CA LYS A 9 32.09 -49.11 44.95
C LYS A 9 32.08 -50.31 44.00
N LYS A 10 32.80 -50.17 42.86
CA LYS A 10 33.15 -51.34 42.04
C LYS A 10 34.29 -52.13 42.69
N GLU A 11 34.26 -53.45 42.50
CA GLU A 11 35.40 -54.34 42.81
C GLU A 11 36.60 -53.90 41.97
N GLY A 12 37.49 -53.12 42.56
CA GLY A 12 38.69 -52.59 41.91
C GLY A 12 39.11 -51.21 42.39
N GLY A 13 38.37 -50.61 43.32
CA GLY A 13 38.81 -49.40 44.03
C GLY A 13 38.55 -48.02 43.32
N GLU A 14 37.94 -47.99 42.15
CA GLU A 14 37.51 -46.76 41.54
C GLU A 14 36.09 -46.38 41.99
N LYS A 15 35.93 -45.15 42.51
CA LYS A 15 34.61 -44.56 42.88
C LYS A 15 33.93 -44.01 41.64
N GLU A 16 32.89 -44.67 41.21
CA GLU A 16 32.04 -44.14 40.11
C GLU A 16 30.94 -43.23 40.70
N LEU A 17 30.96 -41.96 40.33
CA LEU A 17 29.93 -41.02 40.73
C LEU A 17 28.66 -41.21 39.88
N HIS A 18 27.60 -41.69 40.46
CA HIS A 18 26.32 -41.85 39.82
C HIS A 18 25.45 -40.61 40.09
N PHE A 19 25.19 -39.83 39.05
CA PHE A 19 24.28 -38.69 39.17
C PHE A 19 22.85 -39.15 38.97
N TYR A 20 22.07 -39.16 40.04
CA TYR A 20 20.62 -39.39 39.93
C TYR A 20 19.93 -38.07 39.51
N TYR A 21 19.43 -38.04 38.27
CA TYR A 21 18.62 -36.97 37.80
C TYR A 21 17.15 -37.21 38.17
N ASN A 22 16.69 -36.61 39.28
CA ASN A 22 15.29 -36.68 39.69
C ASN A 22 14.48 -35.60 38.99
N ARG A 23 13.84 -35.99 37.88
CA ARG A 23 13.00 -35.10 37.06
C ARG A 23 11.79 -34.56 37.82
N GLU A 24 11.17 -35.38 38.66
CA GLU A 24 9.95 -35.01 39.38
C GLU A 24 10.21 -33.94 40.44
N GLU A 25 11.29 -34.04 41.17
CA GLU A 25 11.69 -33.11 42.21
C GLU A 25 12.08 -31.75 41.61
N ARG A 26 12.76 -31.78 40.49
CA ARG A 26 13.10 -30.58 39.74
C ARG A 26 11.85 -29.89 39.18
N LEU A 27 10.85 -30.63 38.72
CA LEU A 27 9.56 -30.08 38.26
C LEU A 27 8.76 -29.51 39.44
N LYS A 28 8.80 -30.06 40.64
CA LYS A 28 8.15 -29.48 41.83
C LYS A 28 8.70 -28.10 42.16
N ASN A 29 9.99 -27.88 42.03
CA ASN A 29 10.67 -26.63 42.33
C ASN A 29 10.77 -25.68 41.14
N ALA A 30 10.29 -26.07 39.94
CA ALA A 30 10.31 -25.25 38.74
C ALA A 30 9.30 -24.11 38.81
N PRO A 31 9.60 -22.96 38.16
CA PRO A 31 8.63 -21.87 37.97
C PRO A 31 7.35 -22.34 37.26
N GLN A 32 6.24 -21.69 37.56
CA GLN A 32 4.91 -22.08 37.05
C GLN A 32 4.88 -22.28 35.52
N ASN A 33 5.57 -21.44 34.78
CA ASN A 33 5.66 -21.51 33.30
C ASN A 33 6.23 -22.84 32.81
N VAL A 34 7.22 -23.38 33.54
CA VAL A 34 7.84 -24.67 33.21
C VAL A 34 6.89 -25.82 33.54
N LYS A 35 6.16 -25.73 34.67
CA LYS A 35 5.15 -26.73 35.05
C LYS A 35 4.04 -26.79 34.00
N ASP A 36 3.50 -25.63 33.62
CA ASP A 36 2.44 -25.50 32.62
C ASP A 36 2.87 -26.03 31.24
N TYR A 37 4.15 -25.90 30.89
CA TYR A 37 4.71 -26.46 29.65
C TYR A 37 4.71 -28.00 29.69
N TYR A 38 5.18 -28.58 30.77
CA TYR A 38 5.23 -30.05 30.92
C TYR A 38 3.85 -30.69 31.12
N GLU A 39 2.91 -29.96 31.68
CA GLU A 39 1.50 -30.38 31.80
C GLU A 39 0.72 -30.22 30.49
N GLY A 40 1.36 -29.73 29.45
CA GLY A 40 0.72 -29.52 28.13
C GLY A 40 -0.31 -28.40 28.10
N LYS A 41 -0.38 -27.56 29.15
CA LYS A 41 -1.27 -26.39 29.20
C LYS A 41 -0.82 -25.28 28.26
N MET A 42 0.48 -25.16 28.04
CA MET A 42 1.06 -24.21 27.05
C MET A 42 1.06 -24.83 25.67
N LYS A 43 -0.06 -24.74 24.98
CA LYS A 43 -0.10 -25.05 23.54
C LYS A 43 0.47 -23.87 22.75
N PRO A 44 1.50 -24.07 21.90
CA PRO A 44 2.01 -23.00 21.07
C PRO A 44 0.89 -22.50 20.15
N VAL A 45 0.60 -21.20 20.23
CA VAL A 45 -0.37 -20.57 19.34
C VAL A 45 0.23 -20.55 17.94
N ARG A 46 -0.43 -21.21 16.97
CA ARG A 46 0.05 -21.33 15.58
C ARG A 46 -0.81 -20.53 14.62
N GLY A 47 -0.21 -20.08 13.51
CA GLY A 47 -0.90 -19.34 12.46
C GLY A 47 -1.35 -17.94 12.89
N PHE A 48 -2.42 -17.45 12.30
CA PHE A 48 -2.93 -16.09 12.54
C PHE A 48 -3.35 -15.81 14.00
N ARG A 49 -3.61 -16.84 14.80
CA ARG A 49 -3.93 -16.67 16.22
C ARG A 49 -2.79 -16.03 17.03
N VAL A 50 -1.53 -16.14 16.56
CA VAL A 50 -0.37 -15.48 17.19
C VAL A 50 -0.53 -13.96 17.21
N LEU A 51 -1.15 -13.38 16.17
CA LEU A 51 -1.38 -11.93 16.06
C LEU A 51 -2.34 -11.41 17.14
N PHE A 52 -3.23 -12.25 17.63
CA PHE A 52 -4.21 -11.90 18.66
C PHE A 52 -3.87 -12.42 20.05
N ALA A 53 -2.84 -13.24 20.19
CA ALA A 53 -2.50 -13.91 21.45
C ALA A 53 -2.01 -12.92 22.52
N ASN A 54 -1.19 -11.94 22.14
CA ASN A 54 -0.60 -10.97 23.07
C ASN A 54 -1.15 -9.56 22.81
N LYS A 55 -1.28 -8.76 23.89
CA LYS A 55 -1.70 -7.37 23.81
C LYS A 55 -0.79 -6.54 22.87
N GLN A 56 0.52 -6.78 22.92
CA GLN A 56 1.51 -6.12 22.09
C GLN A 56 1.31 -6.43 20.60
N ASN A 57 1.04 -7.71 20.27
CA ASN A 57 0.80 -8.11 18.88
C ASN A 57 -0.50 -7.51 18.31
N ARG A 58 -1.54 -7.34 19.16
CA ARG A 58 -2.78 -6.66 18.77
C ARG A 58 -2.53 -5.19 18.42
N PHE A 59 -1.72 -4.49 19.20
CA PHE A 59 -1.34 -3.11 18.88
C PHE A 59 -0.56 -3.03 17.57
N MET A 60 0.41 -3.93 17.36
CA MET A 60 1.18 -3.99 16.12
C MET A 60 0.28 -4.26 14.90
N LEU A 61 -0.68 -5.16 15.03
CA LEU A 61 -1.66 -5.44 13.98
C LEU A 61 -2.56 -4.23 13.71
N LEU A 62 -3.02 -3.56 14.75
CA LEU A 62 -3.86 -2.37 14.64
C LEU A 62 -3.12 -1.23 13.91
N THR A 63 -1.85 -0.97 14.27
CA THR A 63 -1.03 0.04 13.59
C THR A 63 -0.82 -0.31 12.12
N LEU A 64 -0.59 -1.58 11.80
CA LEU A 64 -0.45 -2.03 10.42
C LEU A 64 -1.74 -1.80 9.61
N VAL A 65 -2.90 -2.13 10.17
CA VAL A 65 -4.20 -1.90 9.53
C VAL A 65 -4.45 -0.41 9.29
N ILE A 66 -4.12 0.44 10.26
CA ILE A 66 -4.24 1.90 10.13
C ILE A 66 -3.35 2.40 8.98
N VAL A 67 -2.09 1.99 8.91
CA VAL A 67 -1.16 2.41 7.83
C VAL A 67 -1.69 1.98 6.47
N ILE A 68 -2.18 0.74 6.33
CA ILE A 68 -2.78 0.25 5.09
C ILE A 68 -4.03 1.08 4.72
N ALA A 69 -4.90 1.37 5.69
CA ALA A 69 -6.09 2.18 5.46
C ALA A 69 -5.74 3.60 4.97
N PHE A 70 -4.75 4.25 5.60
CA PHE A 70 -4.26 5.56 5.14
C PHE A 70 -3.69 5.50 3.73
N ALA A 71 -2.90 4.48 3.40
CA ALA A 71 -2.36 4.30 2.05
C ALA A 71 -3.48 4.13 1.00
N TRP A 72 -4.53 3.37 1.33
CA TRP A 72 -5.68 3.20 0.46
C TRP A 72 -6.48 4.48 0.26
N ILE A 73 -6.73 5.23 1.34
CA ILE A 73 -7.43 6.52 1.28
C ILE A 73 -6.62 7.51 0.42
N TYR A 74 -5.32 7.60 0.66
CA TYR A 74 -4.43 8.49 -0.10
C TYR A 74 -4.42 8.15 -1.59
N THR A 75 -4.27 6.87 -1.94
CA THR A 75 -4.29 6.41 -3.34
C THR A 75 -5.67 6.65 -3.98
N GLY A 76 -6.76 6.38 -3.24
CA GLY A 76 -8.11 6.62 -3.73
C GLY A 76 -8.39 8.08 -4.02
N LEU A 77 -7.97 8.99 -3.15
CA LEU A 77 -8.13 10.44 -3.34
C LEU A 77 -7.33 10.94 -4.54
N ASN A 78 -6.09 10.48 -4.72
CA ASN A 78 -5.28 10.88 -5.87
C ASN A 78 -5.88 10.38 -7.20
N ASN A 79 -6.32 9.13 -7.27
CA ASN A 79 -6.94 8.59 -8.47
C ASN A 79 -8.29 9.27 -8.79
N SER A 80 -9.02 9.74 -7.78
CA SER A 80 -10.29 10.44 -7.99
C SER A 80 -10.10 11.85 -8.58
N ARG A 81 -8.92 12.44 -8.43
CA ARG A 81 -8.61 13.77 -8.95
C ARG A 81 -8.16 13.75 -10.41
N SER A 82 -7.54 12.66 -10.86
CA SER A 82 -7.04 12.51 -12.23
C SER A 82 -8.10 12.07 -13.22
N GLY A 83 -9.26 11.56 -12.76
CA GLY A 83 -10.32 11.04 -13.61
C GLY A 83 -11.68 11.70 -13.40
N THR A 84 -12.43 11.90 -14.48
CA THR A 84 -13.82 12.41 -14.43
C THR A 84 -14.69 11.78 -15.50
N ASN A 85 -16.02 11.93 -15.32
CA ASN A 85 -17.01 11.49 -16.29
C ASN A 85 -17.91 12.67 -16.70
N ILE A 86 -18.02 12.91 -17.99
CA ILE A 86 -18.92 13.90 -18.59
C ILE A 86 -19.79 13.18 -19.60
N ASN A 87 -21.08 13.04 -19.31
CA ASN A 87 -22.07 12.42 -20.20
C ASN A 87 -21.70 11.01 -20.69
N GLY A 88 -21.04 10.19 -19.83
CA GLY A 88 -20.61 8.85 -20.18
C GLY A 88 -19.22 8.75 -20.82
N ILE A 89 -18.62 9.90 -21.18
CA ILE A 89 -17.24 9.98 -21.64
C ILE A 89 -16.34 10.09 -20.40
N LEU A 90 -15.42 9.16 -20.24
CA LEU A 90 -14.41 9.13 -19.18
C LEU A 90 -13.18 9.87 -19.66
N PHE A 91 -12.69 10.76 -18.82
CA PHE A 91 -11.43 11.46 -18.99
C PHE A 91 -10.48 11.03 -17.88
N ASP A 92 -9.24 10.74 -18.22
CA ASP A 92 -8.18 10.41 -17.27
C ASP A 92 -6.89 11.14 -17.69
N ALA A 93 -6.42 12.03 -16.83
CA ALA A 93 -5.23 12.82 -17.05
C ALA A 93 -4.05 12.22 -16.30
N GLN A 94 -2.94 12.03 -17.00
CA GLN A 94 -1.69 11.51 -16.44
C GLN A 94 -0.55 12.44 -16.84
N ALA A 95 0.33 12.74 -15.90
CA ALA A 95 1.55 13.50 -16.12
C ALA A 95 2.75 12.71 -15.60
N PHE A 96 3.83 12.69 -16.38
CA PHE A 96 5.09 12.06 -15.97
C PHE A 96 6.27 12.86 -16.48
N ARG A 97 7.34 12.83 -15.69
CA ARG A 97 8.61 13.46 -16.05
C ARG A 97 9.48 12.47 -16.78
N TYR A 98 10.05 12.91 -17.90
CA TYR A 98 11.08 12.18 -18.60
C TYR A 98 12.13 13.15 -19.11
N GLU A 99 13.39 12.99 -18.67
CA GLU A 99 14.48 13.94 -18.88
C GLU A 99 14.10 15.34 -18.35
N ASP A 100 14.20 16.36 -19.17
CA ASP A 100 13.88 17.75 -18.82
C ASP A 100 12.46 18.17 -19.25
N ASP A 101 11.63 17.21 -19.69
CA ASP A 101 10.28 17.48 -20.18
C ASP A 101 9.21 16.78 -19.30
N ILE A 102 8.07 17.43 -19.19
CA ILE A 102 6.85 16.85 -18.64
C ILE A 102 5.93 16.46 -19.78
N TYR A 103 5.55 15.19 -19.80
CA TYR A 103 4.60 14.63 -20.74
C TYR A 103 3.23 14.52 -20.09
N VAL A 104 2.23 15.06 -20.75
CA VAL A 104 0.83 14.99 -20.32
C VAL A 104 0.04 14.17 -21.32
N ASN A 105 -0.68 13.20 -20.81
CA ASN A 105 -1.53 12.31 -21.58
C ASN A 105 -2.95 12.33 -21.01
N ILE A 106 -3.92 12.78 -21.80
CA ILE A 106 -5.33 12.83 -21.43
C ILE A 106 -6.03 11.75 -22.24
N LYS A 107 -6.44 10.69 -21.58
CA LYS A 107 -7.19 9.60 -22.16
C LYS A 107 -8.66 9.94 -22.17
N VAL A 108 -9.28 9.76 -23.32
CA VAL A 108 -10.71 9.97 -23.55
C VAL A 108 -11.32 8.65 -23.99
N GLN A 109 -12.27 8.11 -23.24
CA GLN A 109 -12.92 6.86 -23.57
C GLN A 109 -14.39 6.85 -23.17
N ASN A 110 -15.22 6.12 -23.89
CA ASN A 110 -16.61 5.90 -23.50
C ASN A 110 -16.77 4.56 -22.78
N LYS A 111 -17.43 4.57 -21.62
CA LYS A 111 -17.67 3.37 -20.80
C LYS A 111 -18.64 2.39 -21.47
N LYS A 112 -19.51 2.89 -22.35
CA LYS A 112 -20.41 2.07 -23.15
C LYS A 112 -20.01 2.28 -24.61
N ALA A 113 -19.64 1.23 -25.31
CA ALA A 113 -19.37 1.24 -26.74
C ALA A 113 -20.66 1.58 -27.51
N LEU A 114 -21.03 2.84 -27.52
CA LEU A 114 -22.10 3.36 -28.36
C LEU A 114 -21.49 3.61 -29.75
N GLN A 115 -21.59 2.63 -30.62
CA GLN A 115 -21.09 2.70 -32.00
C GLN A 115 -21.76 3.78 -32.86
N ASN A 116 -22.81 4.46 -32.34
CA ASN A 116 -23.58 5.48 -33.05
C ASN A 116 -23.63 6.81 -32.28
N ALA A 117 -22.60 7.13 -31.50
CA ALA A 117 -22.56 8.42 -30.82
C ALA A 117 -22.25 9.53 -31.81
N THR A 118 -22.99 10.64 -31.70
CA THR A 118 -22.72 11.87 -32.43
C THR A 118 -21.32 12.36 -32.02
N PRO A 119 -20.43 12.73 -32.95
CA PRO A 119 -19.13 13.28 -32.61
C PRO A 119 -19.25 14.48 -31.70
N VAL A 120 -18.51 14.48 -30.59
CA VAL A 120 -18.52 15.55 -29.60
C VAL A 120 -17.17 16.28 -29.64
N PRO A 121 -17.14 17.59 -29.82
CA PRO A 121 -15.91 18.35 -29.66
C PRO A 121 -15.50 18.34 -28.18
N VAL A 122 -14.24 18.01 -27.93
CA VAL A 122 -13.62 18.03 -26.62
C VAL A 122 -12.49 19.03 -26.64
N LEU A 123 -12.56 20.00 -25.75
CA LEU A 123 -11.51 20.99 -25.49
C LEU A 123 -10.84 20.63 -24.16
N ALA A 124 -9.53 20.61 -24.10
CA ALA A 124 -8.77 20.41 -22.89
C ALA A 124 -7.73 21.53 -22.74
N GLU A 125 -7.88 22.33 -21.69
CA GLU A 125 -6.89 23.33 -21.28
C GLU A 125 -5.94 22.68 -20.28
N VAL A 126 -4.66 22.63 -20.60
CA VAL A 126 -3.60 22.06 -19.77
C VAL A 126 -2.82 23.19 -19.12
N ARG A 127 -2.69 23.18 -17.80
CA ARG A 127 -1.96 24.17 -17.00
C ARG A 127 -0.90 23.46 -16.15
N GLY A 128 0.37 23.81 -16.33
CA GLY A 128 1.46 23.38 -15.46
C GLY A 128 1.59 24.32 -14.26
N ILE A 129 1.54 23.79 -13.05
CA ILE A 129 1.61 24.53 -11.79
C ILE A 129 2.96 24.27 -11.13
N ASN A 130 3.70 25.34 -10.84
CA ASN A 130 5.00 25.28 -10.17
C ASN A 130 4.86 25.10 -8.65
N SER A 131 6.01 25.03 -7.95
CA SER A 131 6.09 24.91 -6.49
C SER A 131 5.45 26.11 -5.76
N ASP A 132 5.44 27.28 -6.37
CA ASP A 132 4.87 28.52 -5.80
C ASP A 132 3.35 28.60 -6.01
N GLY A 133 2.77 27.64 -6.76
CA GLY A 133 1.35 27.61 -7.08
C GLY A 133 0.95 28.45 -8.28
N GLU A 134 1.90 28.99 -9.02
CA GLU A 134 1.68 29.80 -10.21
C GLU A 134 1.59 28.94 -11.48
N VAL A 135 0.86 29.44 -12.49
CA VAL A 135 0.77 28.80 -13.80
C VAL A 135 2.02 29.14 -14.61
N SER A 136 2.92 28.17 -14.77
CA SER A 136 4.14 28.29 -15.57
C SER A 136 3.96 27.90 -17.03
N TYR A 137 2.92 27.09 -17.31
CA TYR A 137 2.60 26.63 -18.66
C TYR A 137 1.09 26.57 -18.88
N LYS A 138 0.66 26.94 -20.09
CA LYS A 138 -0.74 26.86 -20.51
C LYS A 138 -0.84 26.50 -21.98
N GLU A 139 -1.63 25.47 -22.29
CA GLU A 139 -1.92 25.05 -23.67
C GLU A 139 -3.35 24.56 -23.81
N GLU A 140 -3.95 24.78 -24.96
CA GLU A 140 -5.27 24.28 -25.31
C GLU A 140 -5.17 23.19 -26.38
N LEU A 141 -5.77 22.04 -26.09
CA LEU A 141 -5.83 20.89 -26.96
C LEU A 141 -7.28 20.62 -27.37
N THR A 142 -7.51 20.34 -28.63
CA THR A 142 -8.86 20.05 -29.14
C THR A 142 -8.87 18.74 -29.90
N ILE A 143 -9.90 17.93 -29.68
CA ILE A 143 -10.17 16.71 -30.45
C ILE A 143 -11.66 16.55 -30.68
N VAL A 144 -12.01 15.94 -31.80
CA VAL A 144 -13.38 15.47 -32.02
C VAL A 144 -13.45 14.02 -31.59
N TYR A 145 -14.20 13.79 -30.52
CA TYR A 145 -14.41 12.44 -29.97
C TYR A 145 -15.68 11.82 -30.56
N ASP A 146 -15.53 10.70 -31.21
CA ASP A 146 -16.61 9.92 -31.82
C ASP A 146 -16.88 8.61 -31.03
N TYR A 147 -15.86 7.74 -30.93
CA TYR A 147 -15.93 6.49 -30.17
C TYR A 147 -14.53 5.92 -29.87
N GLY A 148 -14.51 4.88 -29.03
CA GLY A 148 -13.29 4.14 -28.71
C GLY A 148 -12.43 4.85 -27.67
N GLU A 149 -11.15 4.68 -27.79
CA GLU A 149 -10.13 5.26 -26.92
C GLU A 149 -9.29 6.23 -27.74
N LYS A 150 -9.25 7.49 -27.29
CA LYS A 150 -8.44 8.54 -27.92
C LYS A 150 -7.56 9.23 -26.88
N TYR A 151 -6.50 9.85 -27.34
CA TYR A 151 -5.53 10.53 -26.48
C TYR A 151 -5.25 11.94 -26.98
N LEU A 152 -5.32 12.90 -26.06
CA LEU A 152 -4.74 14.23 -26.21
C LEU A 152 -3.39 14.22 -25.51
N ARG A 153 -2.35 14.66 -26.20
CA ARG A 153 -0.98 14.59 -25.69
C ARG A 153 -0.30 15.93 -25.91
N THR A 154 0.40 16.37 -24.86
CA THR A 154 1.31 17.51 -24.96
C THR A 154 2.57 17.25 -24.17
N LYS A 155 3.61 18.04 -24.43
CA LYS A 155 4.83 18.07 -23.64
C LYS A 155 5.31 19.50 -23.49
N PHE A 156 5.93 19.78 -22.36
CA PHE A 156 6.56 21.06 -22.07
C PHE A 156 7.75 20.89 -21.14
N ALA A 157 8.65 21.88 -21.15
CA ALA A 157 9.84 21.83 -20.30
C ALA A 157 9.46 21.91 -18.81
N ASP A 158 10.19 21.16 -17.99
CA ASP A 158 9.99 21.14 -16.55
C ASP A 158 10.66 22.35 -15.88
N TYR A 159 9.88 23.38 -15.61
CA TYR A 159 10.28 24.53 -14.82
C TYR A 159 9.69 24.40 -13.39
N ASP A 160 10.22 23.44 -12.61
CA ASP A 160 9.79 23.17 -11.22
C ASP A 160 8.28 22.93 -11.06
N ILE A 161 7.70 22.24 -12.06
CA ILE A 161 6.26 21.94 -12.07
C ILE A 161 5.99 20.73 -11.18
N ILE A 162 5.07 20.90 -10.23
CA ILE A 162 4.71 19.85 -9.26
C ILE A 162 3.42 19.11 -9.62
N ARG A 163 2.52 19.76 -10.37
CA ARG A 163 1.26 19.18 -10.80
C ARG A 163 0.78 19.81 -12.12
N VAL A 164 -0.10 19.11 -12.78
CA VAL A 164 -0.77 19.57 -13.99
C VAL A 164 -2.28 19.60 -13.74
N ASP A 165 -2.87 20.76 -13.87
CA ASP A 165 -4.31 20.94 -13.82
C ASP A 165 -4.86 20.95 -15.25
N VAL A 166 -5.87 20.13 -15.52
CA VAL A 166 -6.49 19.98 -16.84
C VAL A 166 -7.96 20.32 -16.75
N THR A 167 -8.38 21.35 -17.43
CA THR A 167 -9.80 21.71 -17.55
C THR A 167 -10.35 21.13 -18.84
N VAL A 168 -11.29 20.18 -18.72
CA VAL A 168 -11.91 19.51 -19.88
C VAL A 168 -13.32 20.05 -20.08
N ASN A 169 -13.62 20.48 -21.30
CA ASN A 169 -14.96 20.86 -21.75
C ASN A 169 -15.45 19.88 -22.82
N ALA A 170 -16.59 19.26 -22.57
CA ALA A 170 -17.25 18.36 -23.51
C ALA A 170 -18.76 18.57 -23.43
N ALA A 171 -19.42 18.74 -24.57
CA ALA A 171 -20.85 19.00 -24.68
C ALA A 171 -21.36 20.15 -23.80
N GLY A 172 -20.54 21.20 -23.62
CA GLY A 172 -20.88 22.37 -22.81
C GLY A 172 -20.73 22.20 -21.30
N ILE A 173 -20.22 21.06 -20.86
CA ILE A 173 -19.93 20.79 -19.44
C ILE A 173 -18.42 20.85 -19.23
N GLU A 174 -18.02 21.66 -18.25
CA GLU A 174 -16.63 21.85 -17.87
C GLU A 174 -16.32 21.15 -16.56
N LYS A 175 -15.18 20.46 -16.51
CA LYS A 175 -14.66 19.82 -15.31
C LYS A 175 -13.14 19.91 -15.22
N GLU A 176 -12.64 20.05 -14.02
CA GLU A 176 -11.21 20.13 -13.73
C GLU A 176 -10.68 18.78 -13.22
N LEU A 177 -9.52 18.42 -13.71
CA LEU A 177 -8.75 17.25 -13.34
C LEU A 177 -7.37 17.71 -12.86
N THR A 178 -6.82 17.02 -11.88
CA THR A 178 -5.45 17.27 -11.39
C THR A 178 -4.62 16.01 -11.53
N ALA A 179 -3.54 16.10 -12.29
CA ALA A 179 -2.55 15.04 -12.42
C ALA A 179 -1.26 15.43 -11.68
N PHE A 180 -0.86 14.59 -10.72
CA PHE A 180 0.45 14.73 -10.07
C PHE A 180 1.52 14.09 -10.94
N ILE A 181 2.71 14.74 -10.99
CA ILE A 181 3.81 14.27 -11.81
C ILE A 181 4.38 12.99 -11.17
N LYS A 182 4.42 11.92 -11.97
CA LYS A 182 5.07 10.66 -11.62
C LYS A 182 6.54 10.72 -12.07
N HIS A 183 7.41 10.30 -11.16
CA HIS A 183 8.86 10.14 -11.41
C HIS A 183 9.17 8.74 -11.89
#